data_9828dc6680c35be40151f67115ceb328
#
_entry.id   9828dc6680c35be40151f67115ceb328
#
_cell.length_a   1.000
_cell.length_b   1.000
_cell.length_c   1.000
_cell.angle_alpha   90.00
_cell.angle_beta   90.00
_cell.angle_gamma   90.00
#
_symmetry.space_group_name_H-M   'P 1'
#
loop_
_entity.id
_entity.type
_entity.pdbx_description
1 polymer ?
#
loop_
_entity_poly.entity_id
_entity_poly.type
_entity_poly.pdbx_seq_one_letter_code
_entity_poly.pdbx_strand_id
1 'polypeptide(L)'
;MKKDVYDRFEKGISKLDNEMIRTIEVFFECGLNLSEAAKELYIHRNTLIYRLDKIQKYTNYDIRDFNDAVLLKIIFFIWKE
;
A
#
# COMPACT_ATOMS: atom_id res chain seq x y z
N MET A 1 -2.83 12.51 -14.40
CA MET A 1 -3.70 12.14 -13.28
C MET A 1 -4.50 13.34 -12.80
N LYS A 2 -5.76 13.13 -12.51
CA LYS A 2 -6.61 14.22 -12.07
C LYS A 2 -6.35 14.55 -10.61
N LYS A 3 -6.45 15.82 -10.29
CA LYS A 3 -6.24 16.33 -8.94
C LYS A 3 -7.13 15.63 -7.91
N ASP A 4 -8.38 15.34 -8.26
CA ASP A 4 -9.33 14.68 -7.36
C ASP A 4 -8.83 13.31 -6.90
N VAL A 5 -8.24 12.54 -7.80
CA VAL A 5 -7.71 11.22 -7.47
C VAL A 5 -6.56 11.36 -6.47
N TYR A 6 -5.67 12.31 -6.73
CA TYR A 6 -4.54 12.55 -5.84
C TYR A 6 -5.01 13.03 -4.46
N ASP A 7 -5.98 13.94 -4.43
CA ASP A 7 -6.52 14.47 -3.16
C ASP A 7 -7.14 13.36 -2.32
N ARG A 8 -7.89 12.44 -2.95
CA ARG A 8 -8.48 11.30 -2.26
C ARG A 8 -7.42 10.39 -1.71
N PHE A 9 -6.38 10.14 -2.47
CA PHE A 9 -5.28 9.29 -2.04
C PHE A 9 -4.57 9.94 -0.84
N GLU A 10 -4.29 11.22 -0.92
CA GLU A 10 -3.63 11.94 0.15
C GLU A 10 -4.42 11.88 1.45
N LYS A 11 -5.74 12.04 1.37
CA LYS A 11 -6.60 11.91 2.54
C LYS A 11 -6.55 10.51 3.12
N GLY A 12 -6.56 9.50 2.25
CA GLY A 12 -6.49 8.11 2.68
C GLY A 12 -5.17 7.79 3.34
N ILE A 13 -4.06 8.18 2.70
CA ILE A 13 -2.73 7.85 3.19
C ILE A 13 -2.39 8.58 4.49
N SER A 14 -2.99 9.75 4.72
CA SER A 14 -2.76 10.47 5.98
C SER A 14 -3.30 9.72 7.19
N LYS A 15 -4.17 8.74 6.98
CA LYS A 15 -4.71 7.90 8.04
C LYS A 15 -3.84 6.67 8.33
N LEU A 16 -2.83 6.44 7.49
CA LEU A 16 -1.94 5.29 7.65
C LEU A 16 -0.78 5.68 8.56
N ASP A 17 -0.44 4.80 9.49
CA ASP A 17 0.72 5.02 10.34
C ASP A 17 1.99 4.55 9.62
N ASN A 18 3.15 4.76 10.25
CA ASN A 18 4.43 4.39 9.67
C ASN A 18 4.53 2.90 9.39
N GLU A 19 3.88 2.08 10.20
CA GLU A 19 3.89 0.64 10.02
C GLU A 19 3.16 0.23 8.75
N MET A 20 2.03 0.88 8.47
CA MET A 20 1.28 0.62 7.24
C MET A 20 2.03 1.09 6.01
N ILE A 21 2.67 2.25 6.10
CA ILE A 21 3.47 2.79 4.99
C ILE A 21 4.64 1.85 4.69
N ARG A 22 5.31 1.34 5.73
CA ARG A 22 6.38 0.38 5.54
C ARG A 22 5.86 -0.91 4.91
N THR A 23 4.66 -1.33 5.30
CA THR A 23 4.03 -2.52 4.70
C THR A 23 3.86 -2.34 3.19
N ILE A 24 3.40 -1.17 2.76
CA ILE A 24 3.25 -0.87 1.34
C ILE A 24 4.60 -0.95 0.62
N GLU A 25 5.61 -0.32 1.19
CA GLU A 25 6.95 -0.28 0.59
C GLU A 25 7.53 -1.68 0.43
N VAL A 26 7.46 -2.47 1.50
CA VAL A 26 8.00 -3.83 1.48
C VAL A 26 7.24 -4.72 0.51
N PHE A 27 5.92 -4.56 0.45
CA PHE A 27 5.10 -5.33 -0.47
C PHE A 27 5.50 -5.06 -1.92
N PHE A 28 5.75 -3.81 -2.26
CA PHE A 28 6.25 -3.44 -3.59
C PHE A 28 7.65 -4.04 -3.84
N GLU A 29 8.54 -3.92 -2.87
CA GLU A 29 9.91 -4.45 -2.99
C GLU A 29 9.93 -5.95 -3.20
N CYS A 30 8.97 -6.65 -2.63
CA CYS A 30 8.85 -8.10 -2.78
C CYS A 30 8.05 -8.52 -4.01
N GLY A 31 7.75 -7.58 -4.91
CA GLY A 31 7.05 -7.88 -6.14
C GLY A 31 5.63 -8.37 -5.92
N LEU A 32 4.95 -7.86 -4.91
CA LEU A 32 3.60 -8.23 -4.53
C LEU A 32 3.49 -9.68 -4.06
N ASN A 33 4.59 -10.24 -3.59
CA ASN A 33 4.62 -11.61 -3.06
C ASN A 33 4.29 -11.59 -1.58
N LEU A 34 3.15 -12.18 -1.24
CA LEU A 34 2.63 -12.16 0.13
C LEU A 34 3.57 -12.85 1.12
N SER A 35 4.05 -14.03 0.76
CA SER A 35 4.93 -14.79 1.66
C SER A 35 6.26 -14.09 1.92
N GLU A 36 6.86 -13.54 0.85
CA GLU A 36 8.12 -12.83 0.98
C GLU A 36 7.96 -11.56 1.80
N ALA A 37 6.88 -10.82 1.57
CA ALA A 37 6.63 -9.58 2.30
C ALA A 37 6.42 -9.85 3.79
N ALA A 38 5.67 -10.90 4.12
CA ALA A 38 5.45 -11.27 5.52
C ALA A 38 6.77 -11.60 6.22
N LYS A 39 7.65 -12.32 5.53
CA LYS A 39 8.98 -12.63 6.06
C LYS A 39 9.80 -11.37 6.31
N GLU A 40 9.85 -10.48 5.32
CA GLU A 40 10.60 -9.24 5.44
C GLU A 40 10.10 -8.37 6.59
N LEU A 41 8.80 -8.40 6.85
CA LEU A 41 8.19 -7.61 7.90
C LEU A 41 8.19 -8.32 9.26
N TYR A 42 8.64 -9.59 9.30
CA TYR A 42 8.64 -10.40 10.51
C TYR A 42 7.25 -10.52 11.14
N ILE A 43 6.23 -10.70 10.28
CA ILE A 43 4.85 -10.85 10.74
C ILE A 43 4.23 -12.10 10.14
N HIS A 44 3.15 -12.56 10.77
CA HIS A 44 2.38 -13.67 10.25
C HIS A 44 1.65 -13.23 8.97
N ARG A 45 1.46 -14.18 8.06
CA ARG A 45 0.75 -13.93 6.81
C ARG A 45 -0.64 -13.31 7.03
N ASN A 46 -1.37 -13.80 8.03
CA ASN A 46 -2.70 -13.28 8.34
C ASN A 46 -2.65 -11.81 8.78
N THR A 47 -1.61 -11.44 9.49
CA THR A 47 -1.41 -10.05 9.89
C THR A 47 -1.16 -9.17 8.67
N LEU A 48 -0.39 -9.67 7.71
CA LEU A 48 -0.16 -8.93 6.48
C LEU A 48 -1.46 -8.74 5.70
N ILE A 49 -2.25 -9.80 5.56
CA ILE A 49 -3.55 -9.72 4.88
C ILE A 49 -4.43 -8.67 5.53
N TYR A 50 -4.49 -8.65 6.86
CA TYR A 50 -5.24 -7.64 7.60
C TYR A 50 -4.77 -6.22 7.26
N ARG A 51 -3.46 -6.02 7.21
CA ARG A 51 -2.89 -4.71 6.87
C ARG A 51 -3.23 -4.29 5.44
N LEU A 52 -3.16 -5.24 4.50
CA LEU A 52 -3.49 -4.95 3.10
C LEU A 52 -4.96 -4.60 2.94
N ASP A 53 -5.84 -5.30 3.66
CA ASP A 53 -7.28 -4.96 3.66
C ASP A 53 -7.52 -3.56 4.21
N LYS A 54 -6.79 -3.19 5.24
CA LYS A 54 -6.92 -1.87 5.85
C LYS A 54 -6.41 -0.78 4.92
N ILE A 55 -5.32 -1.04 4.22
CA ILE A 55 -4.78 -0.12 3.21
C ILE A 55 -5.83 0.10 2.12
N GLN A 56 -6.48 -0.97 1.66
CA GLN A 56 -7.53 -0.85 0.66
C GLN A 56 -8.69 0.00 1.18
N LYS A 57 -9.05 -0.18 2.43
CA LYS A 57 -10.14 0.58 3.05
C LYS A 57 -9.84 2.07 3.04
N TYR A 58 -8.61 2.45 3.34
CA TYR A 58 -8.24 3.87 3.43
C TYR A 58 -7.90 4.51 2.09
N THR A 59 -7.33 3.76 1.16
CA THR A 59 -6.90 4.32 -0.12
C THR A 59 -7.89 4.07 -1.25
N ASN A 60 -8.81 3.13 -1.09
CA ASN A 60 -9.75 2.66 -2.12
C ASN A 60 -9.07 1.89 -3.25
N TYR A 61 -7.82 1.49 -3.06
CA TYR A 61 -7.08 0.69 -4.04
C TYR A 61 -6.60 -0.60 -3.40
N ASP A 62 -6.72 -1.70 -4.14
CA ASP A 62 -6.23 -2.99 -3.68
C ASP A 62 -4.80 -3.18 -4.17
N ILE A 63 -3.85 -3.03 -3.27
CA ILE A 63 -2.44 -3.14 -3.62
C ILE A 63 -2.07 -4.54 -4.14
N ARG A 64 -2.93 -5.55 -3.92
CA ARG A 64 -2.72 -6.91 -4.42
C ARG A 64 -3.11 -7.03 -5.89
N ASP A 65 -3.94 -6.14 -6.39
CA ASP A 65 -4.32 -6.12 -7.80
C ASP A 65 -3.23 -5.38 -8.58
N PHE A 66 -2.75 -6.00 -9.65
CA PHE A 66 -1.62 -5.45 -10.40
C PHE A 66 -1.87 -4.03 -10.90
N ASN A 67 -3.05 -3.79 -11.47
CA ASN A 67 -3.36 -2.46 -12.00
C ASN A 67 -3.42 -1.40 -10.90
N ASP A 68 -4.06 -1.74 -9.78
CA ASP A 68 -4.12 -0.83 -8.64
C ASP A 68 -2.73 -0.63 -8.04
N ALA A 69 -1.93 -1.68 -7.99
CA ALA A 69 -0.57 -1.60 -7.45
C ALA A 69 0.30 -0.65 -8.27
N VAL A 70 0.19 -0.72 -9.60
CA VAL A 70 0.95 0.18 -10.47
C VAL A 70 0.56 1.63 -10.21
N LEU A 71 -0.74 1.89 -10.11
CA LEU A 71 -1.24 3.24 -9.85
C LEU A 71 -0.77 3.74 -8.47
N LEU A 72 -0.90 2.89 -7.46
CA LEU A 72 -0.47 3.24 -6.10
C LEU A 72 1.03 3.52 -6.06
N LYS A 73 1.83 2.75 -6.77
CA LYS A 73 3.28 2.95 -6.79
C LYS A 73 3.63 4.31 -7.37
N ILE A 74 2.97 4.70 -8.45
CA ILE A 74 3.19 5.99 -9.09
C ILE A 74 2.78 7.12 -8.15
N ILE A 75 1.60 7.02 -7.57
CA ILE A 75 1.08 8.05 -6.65
C ILE A 75 1.97 8.15 -5.41
N PHE A 76 2.39 7.01 -4.89
CA PHE A 76 3.23 6.94 -3.70
C PHE A 76 4.59 7.60 -3.96
N PHE A 77 5.14 7.38 -5.13
CA PHE A 77 6.39 8.00 -5.53
C PHE A 77 6.27 9.52 -5.55
N ILE A 78 5.20 10.04 -6.13
CA ILE A 78 4.92 11.47 -6.16
C ILE A 78 4.71 12.02 -4.75
N TRP A 79 3.95 11.31 -3.93
CA TRP A 79 3.65 11.74 -2.56
C TRP A 79 4.91 11.85 -1.70
N LYS A 80 5.86 10.96 -1.89
CA LYS A 80 7.08 10.96 -1.09
C LYS A 80 8.09 12.02 -1.55
N GLU A 81 7.90 12.58 -2.71
CA GLU A 81 8.73 13.68 -3.17
C GLU A 81 8.49 14.89 -2.27
#